data_609757f71be1d1e29e7edc9df3573e7f
#
_entry.id   609757f71be1d1e29e7edc9df3573e7f
#
_cell.length_a   1.000
_cell.length_b   1.000
_cell.length_c   1.000
_cell.angle_alpha   90.00
_cell.angle_beta   90.00
_cell.angle_gamma   90.00
#
_symmetry.space_group_name_H-M   'P 1'
#
loop_
_entity.id
_entity.type
_entity.pdbx_description
1 polymer ?
#
loop_
_entity_poly.entity_id
_entity_poly.type
_entity_poly.pdbx_seq_one_letter_code
_entity_poly.pdbx_strand_id
1 'polypeptide(L)'
;AREAEELRAALERLPGVRQAFVAGDVRRRVELVRDVVIVLLAEVPPAEVLRGLAAVPGIDEFAGQDERRATLRFAGGTVAQVVVTPPVNLGMVMVQATVSDGHLAQLARHAAVRGYTMQGTALWRGSQFVPTPDEATVYAALGLPELPPELREDQADLERLAAGVPRLVEPGDLRGFLHCHTSFSDGSSSVEELALACRAAGYSYLGITDHSAASAYAGGLRVED
;
A
#
# COMPACT_ATOMS: atom_id res chain seq x y z
N ALA A 1 5.60 5.69 2.52
CA ALA A 1 5.43 5.55 1.06
C ALA A 1 6.75 5.74 0.31
N ARG A 2 7.49 6.86 0.50
CA ARG A 2 8.75 7.13 -0.22
C ARG A 2 9.78 6.03 0.01
N GLU A 3 10.06 5.65 1.25
CA GLU A 3 11.02 4.57 1.58
C GLU A 3 10.62 3.23 0.94
N ALA A 4 9.32 2.91 0.88
CA ALA A 4 8.84 1.70 0.23
C ALA A 4 9.12 1.71 -1.28
N GLU A 5 8.97 2.85 -1.96
CA GLU A 5 9.29 3.00 -3.38
C GLU A 5 10.80 2.95 -3.65
N GLU A 6 11.62 3.56 -2.78
CA GLU A 6 13.07 3.48 -2.84
C GLU A 6 13.55 2.02 -2.70
N LEU A 7 12.98 1.29 -1.74
CA LEU A 7 13.26 -0.14 -1.54
C LEU A 7 12.78 -0.97 -2.74
N ARG A 8 11.54 -0.76 -3.21
CA ARG A 8 11.02 -1.42 -4.39
C ARG A 8 11.97 -1.26 -5.58
N ALA A 9 12.40 -0.02 -5.86
CA ALA A 9 13.30 0.27 -6.96
C ALA A 9 14.70 -0.36 -6.79
N ALA A 10 15.19 -0.51 -5.55
CA ALA A 10 16.45 -1.20 -5.26
C ALA A 10 16.32 -2.71 -5.51
N LEU A 11 15.24 -3.32 -5.03
CA LEU A 11 14.98 -4.75 -5.17
C LEU A 11 14.68 -5.16 -6.62
N GLU A 12 14.07 -4.29 -7.42
CA GLU A 12 13.81 -4.54 -8.85
C GLU A 12 15.08 -4.71 -9.68
N ARG A 13 16.21 -4.18 -9.21
CA ARG A 13 17.53 -4.30 -9.89
C ARG A 13 18.25 -5.62 -9.60
N LEU A 14 17.71 -6.45 -8.71
CA LEU A 14 18.32 -7.73 -8.39
C LEU A 14 18.29 -8.68 -9.60
N PRO A 15 19.36 -9.47 -9.82
CA PRO A 15 19.39 -10.46 -10.87
C PRO A 15 18.19 -11.43 -10.77
N GLY A 16 17.52 -11.67 -11.88
CA GLY A 16 16.36 -12.57 -11.96
C GLY A 16 15.02 -11.94 -11.57
N VAL A 17 15.01 -10.73 -11.02
CA VAL A 17 13.77 -9.97 -10.77
C VAL A 17 13.37 -9.26 -12.06
N ARG A 18 12.13 -9.50 -12.49
CA ARG A 18 11.53 -8.85 -13.66
C ARG A 18 10.84 -7.54 -13.28
N GLN A 19 10.17 -7.53 -12.12
CA GLN A 19 9.42 -6.39 -11.63
C GLN A 19 9.22 -6.51 -10.11
N ALA A 20 9.14 -5.39 -9.42
CA ALA A 20 8.86 -5.32 -7.99
C ALA A 20 7.61 -4.45 -7.72
N PHE A 21 6.80 -4.86 -6.75
CA PHE A 21 5.55 -4.21 -6.39
C PHE A 21 5.50 -3.92 -4.90
N VAL A 22 5.09 -2.70 -4.53
CA VAL A 22 4.69 -2.40 -3.15
C VAL A 22 3.34 -3.04 -2.87
N ALA A 23 3.22 -3.69 -1.72
CA ALA A 23 1.99 -4.34 -1.25
C ALA A 23 1.68 -3.93 0.21
N GLY A 24 0.83 -4.66 0.89
CA GLY A 24 0.53 -4.48 2.32
C GLY A 24 -0.10 -3.15 2.69
N ASP A 25 0.20 -2.74 3.90
CA ASP A 25 -0.31 -1.52 4.55
C ASP A 25 -0.04 -0.26 3.70
N VAL A 26 1.16 -0.16 3.11
CA VAL A 26 1.53 0.98 2.25
C VAL A 26 0.62 1.08 1.03
N ARG A 27 0.33 -0.05 0.36
CA ARG A 27 -0.53 -0.08 -0.82
C ARG A 27 -1.99 0.21 -0.47
N ARG A 28 -2.47 -0.24 0.70
CA ARG A 28 -3.81 0.07 1.20
C ARG A 28 -3.94 1.50 1.73
N ARG A 29 -2.84 2.24 1.83
CA ARG A 29 -2.80 3.62 2.36
C ARG A 29 -3.32 3.73 3.79
N VAL A 30 -3.08 2.71 4.62
CA VAL A 30 -3.46 2.78 6.03
C VAL A 30 -2.61 3.82 6.77
N GLU A 31 -3.18 4.41 7.82
CA GLU A 31 -2.55 5.49 8.58
C GLU A 31 -1.29 5.01 9.32
N LEU A 32 -1.31 3.81 9.89
CA LEU A 32 -0.18 3.21 10.62
C LEU A 32 0.35 2.00 9.86
N VAL A 33 1.50 2.17 9.23
CA VAL A 33 2.20 1.11 8.50
C VAL A 33 3.10 0.34 9.49
N ARG A 34 2.89 -0.97 9.61
CA ARG A 34 3.67 -1.85 10.51
C ARG A 34 4.97 -2.31 9.87
N ASP A 35 4.90 -2.71 8.62
CA ASP A 35 6.04 -3.14 7.81
C ASP A 35 5.83 -2.79 6.34
N VAL A 36 6.92 -2.80 5.58
CA VAL A 36 6.88 -2.62 4.13
C VAL A 36 6.80 -4.00 3.49
N VAL A 37 5.80 -4.25 2.65
CA VAL A 37 5.69 -5.51 1.92
C VAL A 37 6.03 -5.28 0.45
N ILE A 38 7.00 -6.06 -0.06
CA ILE A 38 7.42 -6.02 -1.47
C ILE A 38 7.22 -7.40 -2.09
N VAL A 39 6.52 -7.45 -3.22
CA VAL A 39 6.37 -8.66 -4.03
C VAL A 39 7.31 -8.55 -5.22
N LEU A 40 8.15 -9.58 -5.41
CA LEU A 40 9.11 -9.68 -6.51
C LEU A 40 8.61 -10.71 -7.52
N LEU A 41 8.33 -10.24 -8.73
CA LEU A 41 8.03 -11.09 -9.87
C LEU A 41 9.36 -11.59 -10.46
N ALA A 42 9.56 -12.91 -10.47
CA ALA A 42 10.76 -13.53 -10.99
C ALA A 42 10.43 -14.76 -11.86
N GLU A 43 11.25 -14.97 -12.88
CA GLU A 43 11.18 -16.15 -13.75
C GLU A 43 12.24 -17.20 -13.37
N VAL A 44 13.15 -16.83 -12.46
CA VAL A 44 14.16 -17.73 -11.88
C VAL A 44 13.65 -18.34 -10.57
N PRO A 45 14.23 -19.43 -10.07
CA PRO A 45 13.87 -20.01 -8.78
C PRO A 45 13.93 -18.96 -7.64
N PRO A 46 12.93 -18.90 -6.76
CA PRO A 46 12.89 -17.91 -5.69
C PRO A 46 14.15 -17.90 -4.82
N ALA A 47 14.74 -19.04 -4.54
CA ALA A 47 15.98 -19.17 -3.78
C ALA A 47 17.17 -18.41 -4.41
N GLU A 48 17.19 -18.19 -5.71
CA GLU A 48 18.23 -17.40 -6.37
C GLU A 48 18.05 -15.92 -6.08
N VAL A 49 16.81 -15.43 -6.14
CA VAL A 49 16.48 -14.04 -5.81
C VAL A 49 16.73 -13.77 -4.33
N LEU A 50 16.29 -14.68 -3.44
CA LEU A 50 16.45 -14.53 -2.00
C LEU A 50 17.93 -14.47 -1.58
N ARG A 51 18.81 -15.23 -2.23
CA ARG A 51 20.26 -15.13 -1.99
C ARG A 51 20.82 -13.75 -2.35
N GLY A 52 20.27 -13.12 -3.39
CA GLY A 52 20.67 -11.78 -3.83
C GLY A 52 20.27 -10.69 -2.83
N LEU A 53 19.25 -10.91 -1.99
CA LEU A 53 18.81 -9.93 -1.00
C LEU A 53 19.89 -9.56 0.02
N ALA A 54 20.76 -10.51 0.39
CA ALA A 54 21.86 -10.26 1.32
C ALA A 54 22.88 -9.20 0.82
N ALA A 55 22.89 -8.91 -0.48
CA ALA A 55 23.78 -7.91 -1.08
C ALA A 55 23.13 -6.51 -1.18
N VAL A 56 21.89 -6.35 -0.75
CA VAL A 56 21.18 -5.05 -0.78
C VAL A 56 21.77 -4.13 0.28
N PRO A 57 22.23 -2.91 -0.06
CA PRO A 57 22.84 -2.01 0.90
C PRO A 57 21.87 -1.59 2.01
N GLY A 58 22.38 -1.46 3.23
CA GLY A 58 21.63 -0.96 4.39
C GLY A 58 20.79 -2.02 5.11
N ILE A 59 20.87 -3.28 4.70
CA ILE A 59 20.28 -4.39 5.46
C ILE A 59 21.21 -4.78 6.60
N ASP A 60 20.69 -4.70 7.83
CA ASP A 60 21.40 -5.14 9.04
C ASP A 60 21.16 -6.62 9.34
N GLU A 61 19.94 -7.07 9.11
CA GLU A 61 19.53 -8.44 9.36
C GLU A 61 18.69 -8.98 8.20
N PHE A 62 19.01 -10.19 7.79
CA PHE A 62 18.29 -10.98 6.82
C PHE A 62 17.82 -12.28 7.46
N ALA A 63 16.52 -12.55 7.42
CA ALA A 63 15.94 -13.80 7.87
C ALA A 63 15.07 -14.42 6.77
N GLY A 64 15.46 -15.54 6.23
CA GLY A 64 14.61 -16.36 5.38
C GLY A 64 13.48 -16.96 6.19
N GLN A 65 12.22 -16.84 5.73
CA GLN A 65 11.06 -17.41 6.39
C GLN A 65 10.67 -18.75 5.78
N ASP A 66 10.74 -18.84 4.45
CA ASP A 66 10.53 -20.06 3.66
C ASP A 66 11.25 -19.95 2.30
N GLU A 67 10.94 -20.86 1.37
CA GLU A 67 11.57 -20.87 0.04
C GLU A 67 11.28 -19.63 -0.82
N ARG A 68 10.29 -18.81 -0.45
CA ARG A 68 9.78 -17.67 -1.23
C ARG A 68 9.75 -16.37 -0.46
N ARG A 69 9.97 -16.38 0.86
CA ARG A 69 9.79 -15.23 1.75
C ARG A 69 11.03 -14.94 2.56
N ALA A 70 11.27 -13.66 2.75
CA ALA A 70 12.30 -13.17 3.65
C ALA A 70 11.84 -11.91 4.38
N THR A 71 12.41 -11.72 5.58
CA THR A 71 12.31 -10.47 6.33
C THR A 71 13.64 -9.76 6.25
N LEU A 72 13.61 -8.48 5.94
CA LEU A 72 14.77 -7.58 5.93
C LEU A 72 14.60 -6.56 7.05
N ARG A 73 15.65 -6.32 7.84
CA ARG A 73 15.71 -5.24 8.81
C ARG A 73 16.80 -4.26 8.40
N PHE A 74 16.46 -2.99 8.43
CA PHE A 74 17.36 -1.90 8.07
C PHE A 74 17.84 -1.13 9.30
N ALA A 75 19.03 -0.52 9.24
CA ALA A 75 19.64 0.27 10.31
C ALA A 75 18.70 1.35 10.91
N GLY A 76 17.79 1.89 10.09
CA GLY A 76 16.78 2.85 10.50
C GLY A 76 15.57 2.27 11.25
N GLY A 77 15.57 0.94 11.53
CA GLY A 77 14.47 0.25 12.19
C GLY A 77 13.33 -0.18 11.26
N THR A 78 13.38 0.17 9.99
CA THR A 78 12.40 -0.28 8.99
C THR A 78 12.46 -1.79 8.82
N VAL A 79 11.29 -2.43 8.84
CA VAL A 79 11.14 -3.86 8.56
C VAL A 79 10.46 -4.04 7.21
N ALA A 80 11.02 -4.88 6.35
CA ALA A 80 10.41 -5.21 5.08
C ALA A 80 10.20 -6.72 4.94
N GLN A 81 9.01 -7.09 4.47
CA GLN A 81 8.66 -8.44 4.07
C GLN A 81 8.81 -8.55 2.56
N VAL A 82 9.56 -9.53 2.09
CA VAL A 82 9.77 -9.77 0.66
C VAL A 82 9.16 -11.12 0.28
N VAL A 83 8.37 -11.15 -0.77
CA VAL A 83 7.75 -12.37 -1.31
C VAL A 83 8.13 -12.50 -2.78
N VAL A 84 8.72 -13.63 -3.16
CA VAL A 84 9.09 -13.93 -4.56
C VAL A 84 8.04 -14.83 -5.20
N THR A 85 7.58 -14.48 -6.39
CA THR A 85 6.52 -15.22 -7.09
C THR A 85 6.79 -15.37 -8.59
N PRO A 86 6.42 -16.51 -9.19
CA PRO A 86 6.39 -16.65 -10.63
C PRO A 86 5.17 -15.92 -11.24
N PRO A 87 5.18 -15.61 -12.55
CA PRO A 87 4.09 -14.89 -13.22
C PRO A 87 2.71 -15.53 -13.04
N VAL A 88 2.63 -16.85 -13.03
CA VAL A 88 1.36 -17.60 -12.95
C VAL A 88 0.63 -17.44 -11.60
N ASN A 89 1.32 -16.98 -10.57
CA ASN A 89 0.77 -16.79 -9.21
C ASN A 89 0.75 -15.32 -8.78
N LEU A 90 1.18 -14.40 -9.63
CA LEU A 90 1.36 -12.99 -9.24
C LEU A 90 0.09 -12.39 -8.62
N GLY A 91 -1.06 -12.60 -9.24
CA GLY A 91 -2.33 -12.06 -8.75
C GLY A 91 -2.70 -12.59 -7.37
N MET A 92 -2.57 -13.91 -7.16
CA MET A 92 -2.88 -14.50 -5.85
C MET A 92 -1.93 -14.01 -4.76
N VAL A 93 -0.63 -13.90 -5.07
CA VAL A 93 0.36 -13.37 -4.13
C VAL A 93 0.11 -11.90 -3.84
N MET A 94 -0.21 -11.08 -4.85
CA MET A 94 -0.54 -9.66 -4.68
C MET A 94 -1.79 -9.46 -3.81
N VAL A 95 -2.84 -10.26 -4.02
CA VAL A 95 -4.03 -10.24 -3.17
C VAL A 95 -3.64 -10.56 -1.73
N GLN A 96 -2.98 -11.71 -1.48
CA GLN A 96 -2.59 -12.13 -0.13
C GLN A 96 -1.64 -11.14 0.56
N ALA A 97 -0.69 -10.57 -0.17
CA ALA A 97 0.27 -9.62 0.36
C ALA A 97 -0.33 -8.23 0.62
N THR A 98 -1.50 -7.92 0.02
CA THR A 98 -2.10 -6.59 0.12
C THR A 98 -3.26 -6.53 1.10
N VAL A 99 -4.11 -7.54 1.16
CA VAL A 99 -5.33 -7.52 2.01
C VAL A 99 -4.98 -7.60 3.49
N SER A 100 -5.89 -7.11 4.36
CA SER A 100 -5.83 -7.38 5.79
C SER A 100 -6.15 -8.85 6.10
N ASP A 101 -5.78 -9.32 7.30
CA ASP A 101 -6.02 -10.71 7.71
C ASP A 101 -7.51 -11.06 7.72
N GLY A 102 -8.35 -10.14 8.22
CA GLY A 102 -9.79 -10.34 8.26
C GLY A 102 -10.41 -10.36 6.87
N HIS A 103 -9.94 -9.50 5.95
CA HIS A 103 -10.38 -9.53 4.56
C HIS A 103 -9.93 -10.81 3.84
N LEU A 104 -8.70 -11.27 4.08
CA LEU A 104 -8.23 -12.55 3.55
C LEU A 104 -9.10 -13.73 3.99
N ALA A 105 -9.47 -13.75 5.28
CA ALA A 105 -10.37 -14.78 5.81
C ALA A 105 -11.77 -14.71 5.17
N GLN A 106 -12.28 -13.52 4.87
CA GLN A 106 -13.55 -13.34 4.15
C GLN A 106 -13.45 -13.87 2.72
N LEU A 107 -12.38 -13.49 1.98
CA LEU A 107 -12.13 -14.00 0.63
C LEU A 107 -12.01 -15.52 0.59
N ALA A 108 -11.31 -16.12 1.56
CA ALA A 108 -11.15 -17.57 1.64
C ALA A 108 -12.50 -18.29 1.87
N ARG A 109 -13.37 -17.77 2.75
CA ARG A 109 -14.73 -18.31 2.93
C ARG A 109 -15.56 -18.16 1.66
N HIS A 110 -15.51 -17.00 1.01
CA HIS A 110 -16.22 -16.73 -0.23
C HIS A 110 -15.74 -17.66 -1.38
N ALA A 111 -14.45 -17.90 -1.47
CA ALA A 111 -13.83 -18.84 -2.40
C ALA A 111 -14.34 -20.27 -2.17
N ALA A 112 -14.34 -20.74 -0.90
CA ALA A 112 -14.76 -22.08 -0.53
C ALA A 112 -16.20 -22.38 -0.95
N VAL A 113 -17.13 -21.44 -0.76
CA VAL A 113 -18.53 -21.57 -1.19
C VAL A 113 -18.64 -21.75 -2.71
N ARG A 114 -17.68 -21.26 -3.48
CA ARG A 114 -17.62 -21.36 -4.95
C ARG A 114 -16.77 -22.53 -5.46
N GLY A 115 -16.31 -23.40 -4.55
CA GLY A 115 -15.48 -24.56 -4.90
C GLY A 115 -14.02 -24.24 -5.18
N TYR A 116 -13.55 -23.08 -4.75
CA TYR A 116 -12.14 -22.67 -4.82
C TYR A 116 -11.46 -22.83 -3.45
N THR A 117 -10.16 -23.09 -3.48
CA THR A 117 -9.29 -23.13 -2.30
C THR A 117 -8.08 -22.24 -2.54
N MET A 118 -7.82 -21.34 -1.58
CA MET A 118 -6.62 -20.52 -1.53
C MET A 118 -5.57 -21.26 -0.71
N GLN A 119 -4.61 -21.92 -1.36
CA GLN A 119 -3.59 -22.74 -0.70
C GLN A 119 -2.20 -22.26 -1.04
N GLY A 120 -1.42 -21.91 -0.01
CA GLY A 120 -0.12 -21.29 -0.20
C GLY A 120 -0.25 -20.03 -1.05
N THR A 121 0.52 -19.93 -2.14
CA THR A 121 0.49 -18.80 -3.08
C THR A 121 -0.35 -19.08 -4.33
N ALA A 122 -1.26 -20.04 -4.28
CA ALA A 122 -2.00 -20.49 -5.44
C ALA A 122 -3.51 -20.57 -5.20
N LEU A 123 -4.28 -20.42 -6.27
CA LEU A 123 -5.71 -20.64 -6.30
C LEU A 123 -5.99 -22.00 -6.95
N TRP A 124 -6.91 -22.78 -6.35
CA TRP A 124 -7.29 -24.10 -6.81
C TRP A 124 -8.81 -24.20 -6.97
N ARG A 125 -9.27 -24.93 -7.97
CA ARG A 125 -10.66 -25.34 -8.13
C ARG A 125 -10.72 -26.88 -8.05
N GLY A 126 -11.14 -27.40 -6.89
CA GLY A 126 -10.94 -28.82 -6.60
C GLY A 126 -9.45 -29.17 -6.62
N SER A 127 -9.03 -30.09 -7.48
CA SER A 127 -7.62 -30.45 -7.72
C SER A 127 -6.95 -29.69 -8.87
N GLN A 128 -7.67 -28.79 -9.55
CA GLN A 128 -7.16 -28.07 -10.69
C GLN A 128 -6.51 -26.76 -10.23
N PHE A 129 -5.24 -26.55 -10.59
CA PHE A 129 -4.55 -25.27 -10.44
C PHE A 129 -5.19 -24.20 -11.35
N VAL A 130 -5.42 -23.03 -10.81
CA VAL A 130 -5.95 -21.86 -11.52
C VAL A 130 -4.85 -20.81 -11.62
N PRO A 131 -4.29 -20.55 -12.80
CA PRO A 131 -3.33 -19.48 -13.00
C PRO A 131 -3.96 -18.13 -12.67
N THR A 132 -3.23 -17.30 -11.94
CA THR A 132 -3.64 -15.96 -11.53
C THR A 132 -2.54 -14.96 -11.85
N PRO A 133 -2.37 -14.57 -13.13
CA PRO A 133 -1.30 -13.66 -13.57
C PRO A 133 -1.48 -12.23 -13.02
N ASP A 134 -2.69 -11.87 -12.63
CA ASP A 134 -3.07 -10.58 -12.06
C ASP A 134 -4.19 -10.71 -11.03
N GLU A 135 -4.44 -9.65 -10.27
CA GLU A 135 -5.47 -9.62 -9.22
C GLU A 135 -6.88 -9.67 -9.82
N ALA A 136 -7.10 -9.05 -10.98
CA ALA A 136 -8.39 -9.08 -11.67
C ALA A 136 -8.83 -10.51 -11.95
N THR A 137 -7.89 -11.38 -12.35
CA THR A 137 -8.15 -12.81 -12.56
C THR A 137 -8.57 -13.52 -11.28
N VAL A 138 -7.98 -13.19 -10.12
CA VAL A 138 -8.39 -13.76 -8.82
C VAL A 138 -9.83 -13.34 -8.50
N TYR A 139 -10.12 -12.03 -8.55
CA TYR A 139 -11.45 -11.51 -8.23
C TYR A 139 -12.51 -12.05 -9.20
N ALA A 140 -12.22 -12.11 -10.50
CA ALA A 140 -13.12 -12.67 -11.51
C ALA A 140 -13.42 -14.16 -11.26
N ALA A 141 -12.41 -14.98 -10.92
CA ALA A 141 -12.61 -16.39 -10.56
C ALA A 141 -13.55 -16.54 -9.35
N LEU A 142 -13.48 -15.62 -8.40
CA LEU A 142 -14.36 -15.58 -7.23
C LEU A 142 -15.73 -14.96 -7.49
N GLY A 143 -15.99 -14.44 -8.70
CA GLY A 143 -17.24 -13.74 -9.04
C GLY A 143 -17.39 -12.40 -8.33
N LEU A 144 -16.29 -11.74 -8.07
CA LEU A 144 -16.20 -10.42 -7.45
C LEU A 144 -15.63 -9.39 -8.45
N PRO A 145 -16.01 -8.12 -8.35
CA PRO A 145 -15.26 -7.06 -9.01
C PRO A 145 -13.87 -6.94 -8.38
N GLU A 146 -12.88 -6.51 -9.14
CA GLU A 146 -11.57 -6.16 -8.56
C GLU A 146 -11.74 -5.01 -7.58
N LEU A 147 -11.30 -5.21 -6.34
CA LEU A 147 -11.40 -4.22 -5.30
C LEU A 147 -10.16 -3.34 -5.24
N PRO A 148 -10.30 -2.00 -5.15
CA PRO A 148 -9.19 -1.13 -4.82
C PRO A 148 -8.51 -1.57 -3.52
N PRO A 149 -7.17 -1.49 -3.42
CA PRO A 149 -6.44 -1.87 -2.20
C PRO A 149 -6.97 -1.23 -0.92
N GLU A 150 -7.38 0.02 -0.99
CA GLU A 150 -7.92 0.81 0.12
C GLU A 150 -9.22 0.23 0.73
N LEU A 151 -9.94 -0.60 -0.02
CA LEU A 151 -11.18 -1.25 0.43
C LEU A 151 -10.97 -2.68 0.94
N ARG A 152 -9.72 -3.16 1.01
CA ARG A 152 -9.37 -4.54 1.40
C ARG A 152 -9.07 -4.66 2.88
N GLU A 153 -9.92 -4.08 3.73
CA GLU A 153 -9.79 -4.05 5.19
C GLU A 153 -10.72 -5.06 5.88
N ASP A 154 -10.50 -5.30 7.18
CA ASP A 154 -11.24 -6.29 7.99
C ASP A 154 -12.74 -6.06 7.99
N GLN A 155 -13.14 -4.80 7.93
CA GLN A 155 -14.54 -4.36 7.99
C GLN A 155 -15.20 -4.29 6.62
N ALA A 156 -14.50 -4.66 5.55
CA ALA A 156 -15.05 -4.65 4.21
C ALA A 156 -16.19 -5.68 4.11
N ASP A 157 -17.35 -5.23 3.68
CA ASP A 157 -18.50 -6.07 3.38
C ASP A 157 -18.41 -6.54 1.92
N LEU A 158 -17.96 -7.79 1.73
CA LEU A 158 -17.77 -8.34 0.38
C LEU A 158 -19.09 -8.45 -0.40
N GLU A 159 -20.23 -8.70 0.26
CA GLU A 159 -21.53 -8.79 -0.43
C GLU A 159 -21.94 -7.43 -0.95
N ARG A 160 -21.76 -6.39 -0.14
CA ARG A 160 -22.01 -5.01 -0.56
C ARG A 160 -21.07 -4.57 -1.68
N LEU A 161 -19.79 -4.89 -1.59
CA LEU A 161 -18.79 -4.57 -2.61
C LEU A 161 -19.02 -5.36 -3.91
N ALA A 162 -19.53 -6.58 -3.83
CA ALA A 162 -19.94 -7.37 -5.00
C ALA A 162 -21.12 -6.71 -5.75
N ALA A 163 -22.00 -6.02 -5.03
CA ALA A 163 -23.11 -5.27 -5.64
C ALA A 163 -22.67 -3.95 -6.30
N GLY A 164 -21.53 -3.40 -5.89
CA GLY A 164 -20.95 -2.19 -6.50
C GLY A 164 -19.79 -1.63 -5.69
N VAL A 165 -18.64 -1.45 -6.36
CA VAL A 165 -17.47 -0.80 -5.76
C VAL A 165 -17.70 0.71 -5.71
N PRO A 166 -17.61 1.36 -4.54
CA PRO A 166 -17.76 2.81 -4.46
C PRO A 166 -16.58 3.50 -5.18
N ARG A 167 -16.87 4.63 -5.82
CA ARG A 167 -15.81 5.50 -6.33
C ARG A 167 -15.04 6.10 -5.16
N LEU A 168 -13.73 5.90 -5.13
CA LEU A 168 -12.85 6.51 -4.14
C LEU A 168 -12.54 7.96 -4.50
N VAL A 169 -12.21 8.76 -3.48
CA VAL A 169 -11.75 10.14 -3.67
C VAL A 169 -10.37 10.13 -4.33
N GLU A 170 -10.22 10.90 -5.38
CA GLU A 170 -8.97 11.09 -6.11
C GLU A 170 -8.42 12.51 -5.90
N PRO A 171 -7.11 12.74 -6.14
CA PRO A 171 -6.53 14.08 -6.02
C PRO A 171 -7.28 15.15 -6.81
N GLY A 172 -7.83 14.81 -7.98
CA GLY A 172 -8.64 15.71 -8.82
C GLY A 172 -10.02 16.07 -8.24
N ASP A 173 -10.48 15.37 -7.22
CA ASP A 173 -11.73 15.67 -6.51
C ASP A 173 -11.55 16.76 -5.44
N LEU A 174 -10.30 16.98 -5.00
CA LEU A 174 -9.99 17.97 -3.97
C LEU A 174 -10.21 19.38 -4.53
N ARG A 175 -10.98 20.19 -3.80
CA ARG A 175 -11.32 21.56 -4.19
C ARG A 175 -10.58 22.62 -3.40
N GLY A 176 -9.97 22.26 -2.27
CA GLY A 176 -9.22 23.17 -1.42
C GLY A 176 -8.89 22.58 -0.06
N PHE A 177 -8.35 23.42 0.81
CA PHE A 177 -7.95 23.07 2.17
C PHE A 177 -8.59 24.01 3.19
N LEU A 178 -8.86 23.49 4.39
CA LEU A 178 -9.50 24.25 5.49
C LEU A 178 -8.65 24.33 6.77
N HIS A 179 -7.44 23.77 6.75
CA HIS A 179 -6.57 23.76 7.93
C HIS A 179 -5.13 24.06 7.50
N CYS A 180 -4.83 25.37 7.38
CA CYS A 180 -3.50 25.86 7.03
C CYS A 180 -3.08 26.95 8.00
N HIS A 181 -1.84 26.84 8.49
CA HIS A 181 -1.20 27.81 9.36
C HIS A 181 -0.17 28.60 8.56
N THR A 182 -0.03 29.87 8.86
CA THR A 182 0.90 30.77 8.20
C THR A 182 2.03 31.21 9.11
N SER A 183 2.96 32.02 8.60
CA SER A 183 4.01 32.67 9.41
C SER A 183 3.46 33.67 10.44
N PHE A 184 2.17 33.89 10.49
CA PHE A 184 1.53 34.66 11.57
C PHE A 184 1.38 33.84 12.85
N SER A 185 1.45 32.51 12.80
CA SER A 185 1.51 31.64 13.96
C SER A 185 2.69 30.65 13.85
N ASP A 186 2.46 29.38 13.75
CA ASP A 186 3.49 28.34 13.71
C ASP A 186 3.73 27.75 12.29
N GLY A 187 3.10 28.29 11.26
CA GLY A 187 3.36 27.94 9.88
C GLY A 187 4.66 28.58 9.35
N SER A 188 5.18 28.05 8.26
CA SER A 188 6.43 28.52 7.64
C SER A 188 6.25 29.42 6.42
N SER A 189 5.03 29.48 5.85
CA SER A 189 4.71 30.22 4.63
C SER A 189 3.78 31.39 4.89
N SER A 190 3.89 32.43 4.09
CA SER A 190 2.94 33.55 4.11
C SER A 190 1.58 33.17 3.52
N VAL A 191 0.56 33.94 3.81
CA VAL A 191 -0.80 33.80 3.20
C VAL A 191 -0.70 33.84 1.68
N GLU A 192 0.12 34.76 1.14
CA GLU A 192 0.30 34.92 -0.32
C GLU A 192 0.93 33.67 -0.95
N GLU A 193 1.99 33.13 -0.36
CA GLU A 193 2.66 31.91 -0.85
C GLU A 193 1.70 30.71 -0.85
N LEU A 194 0.93 30.52 0.23
CA LEU A 194 -0.07 29.46 0.30
C LEU A 194 -1.19 29.64 -0.73
N ALA A 195 -1.66 30.88 -0.93
CA ALA A 195 -2.69 31.18 -1.91
C ALA A 195 -2.20 30.92 -3.34
N LEU A 196 -0.96 31.31 -3.67
CA LEU A 196 -0.34 31.05 -4.97
C LEU A 196 -0.13 29.54 -5.21
N ALA A 197 0.32 28.81 -4.19
CA ALA A 197 0.50 27.35 -4.27
C ALA A 197 -0.85 26.63 -4.48
N CYS A 198 -1.87 26.99 -3.75
CA CYS A 198 -3.23 26.46 -3.92
C CYS A 198 -3.78 26.74 -5.32
N ARG A 199 -3.60 27.97 -5.82
CA ARG A 199 -4.02 28.34 -7.16
C ARG A 199 -3.28 27.56 -8.25
N ALA A 200 -1.95 27.38 -8.08
CA ALA A 200 -1.13 26.57 -8.99
C ALA A 200 -1.54 25.10 -9.00
N ALA A 201 -1.99 24.56 -7.85
CA ALA A 201 -2.52 23.21 -7.71
C ALA A 201 -3.98 23.06 -8.22
N GLY A 202 -4.64 24.13 -8.68
CA GLY A 202 -6.00 24.12 -9.20
C GLY A 202 -7.09 24.13 -8.11
N TYR A 203 -6.75 24.45 -6.86
CA TYR A 203 -7.73 24.54 -5.78
C TYR A 203 -8.56 25.84 -5.85
N SER A 204 -9.83 25.74 -5.44
CA SER A 204 -10.81 26.84 -5.53
C SER A 204 -10.89 27.67 -4.26
N TYR A 205 -10.41 27.14 -3.13
CA TYR A 205 -10.42 27.84 -1.84
C TYR A 205 -9.27 27.38 -0.93
N LEU A 206 -8.92 28.25 0.01
CA LEU A 206 -7.95 28.01 1.08
C LEU A 206 -8.51 28.62 2.36
N GLY A 207 -8.63 27.82 3.42
CA GLY A 207 -8.96 28.31 4.77
C GLY A 207 -7.69 28.50 5.59
N ILE A 208 -7.36 29.73 5.92
CA ILE A 208 -6.29 30.06 6.88
C ILE A 208 -6.85 29.91 8.29
N THR A 209 -6.13 29.18 9.13
CA THR A 209 -6.55 28.80 10.48
C THR A 209 -5.42 28.98 11.48
N ASP A 210 -4.77 30.16 11.43
CA ASP A 210 -3.72 30.51 12.37
C ASP A 210 -4.19 30.43 13.82
N HIS A 211 -3.30 30.09 14.72
CA HIS A 211 -3.60 30.00 16.13
C HIS A 211 -3.98 31.36 16.71
N SER A 212 -4.93 31.38 17.65
CA SER A 212 -5.29 32.54 18.45
C SER A 212 -4.40 32.66 19.68
N ALA A 213 -4.51 33.77 20.39
CA ALA A 213 -3.77 34.04 21.63
C ALA A 213 -3.90 32.94 22.70
N ALA A 214 -4.95 32.11 22.66
CA ALA A 214 -5.11 30.94 23.53
C ALA A 214 -4.02 29.89 23.35
N SER A 215 -3.36 29.85 22.17
CA SER A 215 -2.27 28.94 21.82
C SER A 215 -0.92 29.67 21.81
N ALA A 216 -0.51 30.22 22.95
CA ALA A 216 0.71 30.99 23.09
C ALA A 216 1.99 30.20 22.70
N TYR A 217 1.98 28.89 22.88
CA TYR A 217 3.07 27.99 22.48
C TYR A 217 3.27 27.92 20.95
N ALA A 218 2.24 28.21 20.17
CA ALA A 218 2.26 28.25 18.72
C ALA A 218 2.35 29.68 18.15
N GLY A 219 2.71 30.68 18.97
CA GLY A 219 2.79 32.06 18.53
C GLY A 219 1.45 32.68 18.16
N GLY A 220 0.35 32.22 18.78
CA GLY A 220 -1.01 32.56 18.36
C GLY A 220 -1.30 34.07 18.39
N LEU A 221 -2.02 34.51 17.35
CA LEU A 221 -2.38 35.90 17.07
C LEU A 221 -3.25 36.52 18.21
N ARG A 222 -2.98 37.76 18.56
CA ARG A 222 -3.85 38.56 19.40
C ARG A 222 -4.88 39.29 18.55
N VAL A 223 -5.87 39.92 19.22
CA VAL A 223 -6.93 40.64 18.50
C VAL A 223 -6.40 41.90 17.78
N GLU A 224 -5.29 42.44 18.28
CA GLU A 224 -4.62 43.60 17.71
C GLU A 224 -3.63 43.30 16.57
N ASP A 225 -3.26 42.03 16.35
CA ASP A 225 -2.38 41.56 15.26
C ASP A 225 -3.19 41.36 13.98
#